data_1a1474724990c096cf636581701f3c55
#
_entry.id   1a1474724990c096cf636581701f3c55
#
_cell.length_a   1.000
_cell.length_b   1.000
_cell.length_c   1.000
_cell.angle_alpha   90.00
_cell.angle_beta   90.00
_cell.angle_gamma   90.00
#
_symmetry.space_group_name_H-M   'P 1'
#
loop_
_entity.id
_entity.type
_entity.pdbx_description
1 polymer ?
#
loop_
_entity_poly.entity_id
_entity_poly.type
_entity_poly.pdbx_seq_one_letter_code
_entity_poly.pdbx_strand_id
1 'polypeptide(L)'
;EITTRLVGSEMCIRDRVEVGQDAPLQIVTGAANLKVGDLVPVALDGSKLPGGVEIKTGVLRGVESCGMLCSLGELGLTTHDFPYAIENGILVLDERDYPDGMPAPGTPAVEALGMDDVVFEFEITPNRPDCLAVRELGRECAATFGVPFKDHTPTVKPGHGNVNDLLKVDIENSELCMRYCGAVVENVRVAPSPKWMRDRLRACGVRPINNLVDITNYVMLEYGQPMHCFDHKYVNGQHIHVRNAKPGEHIVTLDGVDRALSEEMLVIADDAGPIGVAGVMGGEYSGTYEHTTTVVFESAMFYGPSIRTTAKKLGLQTEASAKYSKGLDPNTCAPALARALELVQLLDAGDVVDGVVDIYPAPRTENHVPLRPEVINRLLGTSLSRQEMVDILLPLGFRLEGDVVVCPTLRNDVKRDCDLAEEVARYVGYNKMPSTLMKGVAEARPTPRQSFDEKLTRTLAGYGLWECENFSFYSAKCFDAIHLPENDPLRNAVVISNPLGEDTSIMRTTALPSVMDVVARNFSARAAECAVFEQATEYLPSPLADEVADNDFNDYPALCKKLAAEGKTPSDLLPTEVQKLILAAYGPQWDYLALKGVVEGLLATAGIKDFTVERNAEGAAFH
;
A
#
# COMPACT_ATOMS: atom_id res chain seq x y z
N GLU A 1 13.05 33.37 -24.51
CA GLU A 1 13.06 33.25 -25.98
C GLU A 1 14.47 33.38 -26.53
N ILE A 2 14.83 32.56 -27.52
CA ILE A 2 16.10 32.66 -28.25
C ILE A 2 15.99 33.78 -29.30
N THR A 3 16.65 34.89 -29.08
CA THR A 3 16.59 36.06 -29.99
C THR A 3 17.68 36.06 -31.04
N THR A 4 18.83 35.44 -30.77
CA THR A 4 19.95 35.35 -31.74
C THR A 4 20.74 34.06 -31.46
N ARG A 5 21.18 33.41 -32.57
CA ARG A 5 22.00 32.19 -32.51
C ARG A 5 23.22 32.32 -33.42
N LEU A 6 24.40 32.09 -32.85
CA LEU A 6 25.68 32.12 -33.56
C LEU A 6 26.41 30.78 -33.40
N VAL A 7 26.66 30.09 -34.52
CA VAL A 7 27.39 28.82 -34.53
C VAL A 7 28.88 29.12 -34.70
N GLY A 8 29.71 28.73 -33.73
CA GLY A 8 31.16 28.84 -33.78
C GLY A 8 31.83 27.64 -34.48
N SER A 9 33.11 27.77 -34.83
CA SER A 9 33.90 26.76 -35.58
C SER A 9 34.14 25.44 -34.85
N GLU A 10 33.80 25.33 -33.58
CA GLU A 10 34.04 24.14 -32.73
C GLU A 10 32.76 23.54 -32.11
N MET A 11 31.64 23.56 -32.84
CA MET A 11 30.32 23.06 -32.39
C MET A 11 29.80 23.71 -31.06
N CYS A 12 30.35 24.86 -30.67
CA CYS A 12 29.78 25.69 -29.63
C CYS A 12 28.83 26.72 -30.25
N ILE A 13 27.58 26.68 -29.79
CA ILE A 13 26.55 27.61 -30.22
C ILE A 13 26.39 28.66 -29.11
N ARG A 14 26.40 29.93 -29.52
CA ARG A 14 26.19 31.07 -28.62
C ARG A 14 24.78 31.59 -28.88
N ASP A 15 23.92 31.41 -27.90
CA ASP A 15 22.55 31.91 -27.98
C ASP A 15 22.41 33.19 -27.14
N ARG A 16 21.66 34.16 -27.64
CA ARG A 16 21.16 35.27 -26.85
C ARG A 16 19.73 34.96 -26.46
N VAL A 17 19.45 34.93 -25.17
CA VAL A 17 18.19 34.44 -24.61
C VAL A 17 17.54 35.55 -23.80
N GLU A 18 16.30 35.91 -24.18
CA GLU A 18 15.45 36.85 -23.45
C GLU A 18 14.87 36.14 -22.23
N VAL A 19 15.17 36.65 -21.04
CA VAL A 19 14.75 36.07 -19.75
C VAL A 19 13.95 37.03 -18.89
N GLY A 20 13.39 38.09 -19.49
CA GLY A 20 12.64 39.13 -18.77
C GLY A 20 13.51 40.13 -18.01
N GLN A 21 14.81 40.23 -18.34
CA GLN A 21 15.75 41.23 -17.82
C GLN A 21 15.97 42.35 -18.83
N ASP A 22 16.65 43.41 -18.42
CA ASP A 22 16.90 44.59 -19.27
C ASP A 22 17.69 44.28 -20.57
N ALA A 23 18.40 43.16 -20.59
CA ALA A 23 19.15 42.71 -21.76
C ALA A 23 19.18 41.17 -21.87
N PRO A 24 19.17 40.63 -23.10
CA PRO A 24 19.30 39.19 -23.32
C PRO A 24 20.61 38.61 -22.80
N LEU A 25 20.54 37.47 -22.11
CA LEU A 25 21.70 36.75 -21.59
C LEU A 25 22.42 35.95 -22.67
N GLN A 26 23.73 35.90 -22.59
CA GLN A 26 24.52 34.99 -23.41
C GLN A 26 24.63 33.64 -22.75
N ILE A 27 24.18 32.59 -23.44
CA ILE A 27 24.28 31.20 -22.98
C ILE A 27 24.96 30.36 -24.07
N VAL A 28 25.90 29.52 -23.64
CA VAL A 28 26.63 28.62 -24.53
C VAL A 28 26.04 27.21 -24.39
N THR A 29 25.66 26.63 -25.54
CA THR A 29 25.11 25.25 -25.58
C THR A 29 25.74 24.44 -26.71
N GLY A 30 25.80 23.12 -26.53
CA GLY A 30 26.15 22.16 -27.59
C GLY A 30 24.94 21.60 -28.32
N ALA A 31 23.74 21.97 -27.94
CA ALA A 31 22.51 21.40 -28.48
C ALA A 31 22.22 21.93 -29.92
N ALA A 32 21.92 21.02 -30.82
CA ALA A 32 21.64 21.34 -32.24
C ALA A 32 20.15 21.55 -32.53
N ASN A 33 19.25 21.21 -31.62
CA ASN A 33 17.79 21.20 -31.84
C ASN A 33 17.11 22.57 -31.67
N LEU A 34 17.85 23.64 -31.48
CA LEU A 34 17.32 24.97 -31.23
C LEU A 34 17.31 25.89 -32.45
N LYS A 35 16.37 26.78 -32.52
CA LYS A 35 16.28 27.87 -33.51
C LYS A 35 15.86 29.17 -32.88
N VAL A 36 16.05 30.28 -33.56
CA VAL A 36 15.57 31.62 -33.15
C VAL A 36 14.04 31.60 -33.05
N GLY A 37 13.51 32.14 -31.96
CA GLY A 37 12.07 32.14 -31.64
C GLY A 37 11.63 31.01 -30.70
N ASP A 38 12.48 30.01 -30.47
CA ASP A 38 12.13 28.93 -29.52
C ASP A 38 12.03 29.46 -28.07
N LEU A 39 10.99 29.02 -27.37
CA LEU A 39 10.86 29.20 -25.92
C LEU A 39 11.42 27.97 -25.20
N VAL A 40 12.36 28.22 -24.29
CA VAL A 40 13.14 27.17 -23.62
C VAL A 40 13.30 27.47 -22.13
N PRO A 41 13.33 26.47 -21.25
CA PRO A 41 13.67 26.69 -19.84
C PRO A 41 15.14 27.05 -19.67
N VAL A 42 15.38 28.06 -18.83
CA VAL A 42 16.72 28.57 -18.55
C VAL A 42 16.99 28.51 -17.05
N ALA A 43 18.04 27.83 -16.67
CA ALA A 43 18.60 27.88 -15.32
C ALA A 43 19.60 29.05 -15.23
N LEU A 44 19.28 30.06 -14.44
CA LEU A 44 20.12 31.21 -14.19
C LEU A 44 21.20 30.91 -13.14
N ASP A 45 22.14 31.84 -12.99
CA ASP A 45 23.17 31.76 -11.92
C ASP A 45 22.51 31.60 -10.54
N GLY A 46 22.96 30.61 -9.76
CA GLY A 46 22.39 30.25 -8.46
C GLY A 46 21.17 29.31 -8.52
N SER A 47 20.65 28.96 -9.70
CA SER A 47 19.57 27.98 -9.83
C SER A 47 20.03 26.59 -9.38
N LYS A 48 19.15 25.89 -8.65
CA LYS A 48 19.36 24.49 -8.24
C LYS A 48 18.44 23.58 -9.04
N LEU A 49 19.04 22.65 -9.75
CA LEU A 49 18.34 21.64 -10.52
C LEU A 49 18.10 20.33 -9.72
N PRO A 50 17.18 19.48 -10.13
CA PRO A 50 17.06 18.12 -9.61
C PRO A 50 18.42 17.42 -9.56
N GLY A 51 18.67 16.62 -8.51
CA GLY A 51 20.01 16.01 -8.29
C GLY A 51 21.03 16.91 -7.60
N GLY A 52 20.64 18.16 -7.21
CA GLY A 52 21.47 19.06 -6.41
C GLY A 52 22.52 19.84 -7.23
N VAL A 53 22.42 19.85 -8.55
CA VAL A 53 23.32 20.61 -9.42
C VAL A 53 22.99 22.11 -9.29
N GLU A 54 23.98 22.90 -8.89
CA GLU A 54 23.89 24.36 -8.80
C GLU A 54 24.52 25.00 -10.05
N ILE A 55 23.75 25.80 -10.77
CA ILE A 55 24.21 26.50 -11.98
C ILE A 55 24.93 27.77 -11.60
N LYS A 56 26.09 28.00 -12.22
CA LYS A 56 26.91 29.19 -12.01
C LYS A 56 27.34 29.78 -13.36
N THR A 57 27.43 31.10 -13.40
CA THR A 57 28.08 31.78 -14.51
C THR A 57 29.52 31.29 -14.64
N GLY A 58 29.90 30.90 -15.82
CA GLY A 58 31.21 30.30 -16.07
C GLY A 58 31.70 30.51 -17.50
N VAL A 59 32.93 30.09 -17.76
CA VAL A 59 33.53 30.16 -19.10
C VAL A 59 33.55 28.77 -19.73
N LEU A 60 32.78 28.58 -20.78
CA LEU A 60 32.72 27.36 -21.56
C LEU A 60 33.47 27.55 -22.88
N ARG A 61 34.59 26.80 -23.06
CA ARG A 61 35.44 26.89 -24.27
C ARG A 61 35.86 28.33 -24.62
N GLY A 62 36.24 29.10 -23.61
CA GLY A 62 36.68 30.47 -23.78
C GLY A 62 35.57 31.52 -23.97
N VAL A 63 34.31 31.15 -23.81
CA VAL A 63 33.13 32.04 -23.92
C VAL A 63 32.36 32.03 -22.60
N GLU A 64 32.00 33.21 -22.11
CA GLU A 64 31.17 33.35 -20.92
C GLU A 64 29.76 32.86 -21.19
N SER A 65 29.21 32.02 -20.28
CA SER A 65 27.83 31.55 -20.25
C SER A 65 27.19 31.98 -18.94
N CYS A 66 26.14 32.78 -19.03
CA CYS A 66 25.44 33.35 -17.86
C CYS A 66 24.25 32.48 -17.41
N GLY A 67 24.33 31.18 -17.59
CA GLY A 67 23.30 30.21 -17.26
C GLY A 67 23.39 28.98 -18.14
N MET A 68 22.36 28.14 -18.06
CA MET A 68 22.24 26.88 -18.81
C MET A 68 20.83 26.71 -19.39
N LEU A 69 20.73 26.28 -20.64
CA LEU A 69 19.48 25.81 -21.24
C LEU A 69 19.23 24.39 -20.76
N CYS A 70 18.00 24.05 -20.37
CA CYS A 70 17.70 22.81 -19.72
C CYS A 70 17.02 21.80 -20.65
N SER A 71 17.46 20.56 -20.60
CA SER A 71 16.79 19.39 -21.16
C SER A 71 15.69 18.87 -20.23
N LEU A 72 14.86 17.94 -20.73
CA LEU A 72 13.87 17.24 -19.89
C LEU A 72 14.52 16.57 -18.67
N GLY A 73 15.60 15.81 -18.88
CA GLY A 73 16.29 15.07 -17.83
C GLY A 73 16.88 15.96 -16.73
N GLU A 74 17.43 17.13 -17.09
CA GLU A 74 17.96 18.11 -16.12
C GLU A 74 16.86 18.72 -15.25
N LEU A 75 15.62 18.76 -15.75
CA LEU A 75 14.45 19.24 -15.03
C LEU A 75 13.72 18.11 -14.26
N GLY A 76 14.19 16.86 -14.36
CA GLY A 76 13.53 15.69 -13.79
C GLY A 76 12.24 15.31 -14.53
N LEU A 77 12.11 15.70 -15.79
CA LEU A 77 10.97 15.47 -16.67
C LEU A 77 11.31 14.44 -17.75
N THR A 78 10.29 13.95 -18.43
CA THR A 78 10.40 12.95 -19.49
C THR A 78 9.55 13.35 -20.71
N THR A 79 9.67 12.60 -21.81
CA THR A 79 8.78 12.73 -22.97
C THR A 79 7.33 12.32 -22.66
N HIS A 80 7.05 11.65 -21.55
CA HIS A 80 5.69 11.44 -21.06
C HIS A 80 5.05 12.73 -20.53
N ASP A 81 5.87 13.60 -19.92
CA ASP A 81 5.41 14.91 -19.43
C ASP A 81 5.28 15.93 -20.57
N PHE A 82 6.21 15.91 -21.53
CA PHE A 82 6.25 16.78 -22.70
C PHE A 82 6.44 15.95 -23.98
N PRO A 83 5.37 15.35 -24.53
CA PRO A 83 5.44 14.37 -25.60
C PRO A 83 5.89 14.93 -26.96
N TYR A 84 5.86 16.24 -27.10
CA TYR A 84 6.30 16.94 -28.32
C TYR A 84 7.77 17.36 -28.26
N ALA A 85 8.41 17.20 -27.12
CA ALA A 85 9.83 17.46 -26.95
C ALA A 85 10.68 16.27 -27.42
N ILE A 86 11.91 16.55 -27.83
CA ILE A 86 12.88 15.49 -28.13
C ILE A 86 13.55 14.98 -26.84
N GLU A 87 13.79 13.68 -26.76
CA GLU A 87 14.37 13.05 -25.59
C GLU A 87 15.80 13.55 -25.30
N ASN A 88 16.63 13.64 -26.35
CA ASN A 88 18.04 14.02 -26.23
C ASN A 88 18.28 15.41 -26.83
N GLY A 89 17.95 16.45 -26.07
CA GLY A 89 18.13 17.85 -26.46
C GLY A 89 17.56 18.81 -25.44
N ILE A 90 17.68 20.10 -25.71
CA ILE A 90 17.04 21.13 -24.87
C ILE A 90 15.52 21.02 -25.04
N LEU A 91 14.79 21.17 -23.95
CA LEU A 91 13.34 21.26 -23.97
C LEU A 91 12.90 22.54 -24.71
N VAL A 92 12.25 22.35 -25.83
CA VAL A 92 11.56 23.44 -26.54
C VAL A 92 10.07 23.32 -26.24
N LEU A 93 9.44 24.39 -25.75
CA LEU A 93 8.01 24.39 -25.47
C LEU A 93 7.24 24.39 -26.78
N ASP A 94 6.24 23.51 -26.86
CA ASP A 94 5.40 23.33 -28.05
C ASP A 94 4.02 23.97 -27.81
N GLU A 95 3.52 24.72 -28.80
CA GLU A 95 2.23 25.43 -28.73
C GLU A 95 1.02 24.49 -28.49
N ARG A 96 1.15 23.20 -28.84
CA ARG A 96 0.11 22.19 -28.55
C ARG A 96 -0.09 21.94 -27.04
N ASP A 97 0.93 22.23 -26.23
CA ASP A 97 0.83 22.14 -24.76
C ASP A 97 0.23 23.43 -24.14
N TYR A 98 0.09 24.49 -24.92
CA TYR A 98 -0.37 25.81 -24.45
C TYR A 98 -1.52 26.34 -25.32
N PRO A 99 -2.70 25.69 -25.31
CA PRO A 99 -3.83 26.08 -26.16
C PRO A 99 -4.35 27.49 -25.88
N ASP A 100 -4.14 27.99 -24.68
CA ASP A 100 -4.55 29.35 -24.27
C ASP A 100 -3.48 30.42 -24.57
N GLY A 101 -2.36 30.01 -25.15
CA GLY A 101 -1.23 30.88 -25.53
C GLY A 101 0.07 30.51 -24.84
N MET A 102 1.17 30.67 -25.56
CA MET A 102 2.52 30.39 -25.04
C MET A 102 2.87 31.31 -23.88
N PRO A 103 3.64 30.83 -22.86
CA PRO A 103 4.12 31.68 -21.79
C PRO A 103 5.00 32.82 -22.34
N ALA A 104 4.92 34.00 -21.72
CA ALA A 104 5.75 35.12 -22.11
C ALA A 104 7.23 34.86 -21.75
N PRO A 105 8.20 35.41 -22.54
CA PRO A 105 9.60 35.39 -22.17
C PRO A 105 9.81 35.98 -20.77
N GLY A 106 10.57 35.28 -19.92
CA GLY A 106 10.79 35.68 -18.52
C GLY A 106 9.79 35.12 -17.51
N THR A 107 8.74 34.40 -17.93
CA THR A 107 7.87 33.66 -17.01
C THR A 107 8.71 32.62 -16.24
N PRO A 108 8.53 32.48 -14.90
CA PRO A 108 9.23 31.45 -14.13
C PRO A 108 9.02 30.06 -14.73
N ALA A 109 10.12 29.31 -14.93
CA ALA A 109 10.04 28.01 -15.60
C ALA A 109 9.17 27.02 -14.83
N VAL A 110 9.16 27.06 -13.49
CA VAL A 110 8.31 26.20 -12.65
C VAL A 110 6.81 26.44 -12.91
N GLU A 111 6.40 27.68 -13.13
CA GLU A 111 5.04 28.08 -13.50
C GLU A 111 4.71 27.65 -14.93
N ALA A 112 5.57 28.00 -15.89
CA ALA A 112 5.38 27.66 -17.29
C ALA A 112 5.28 26.14 -17.53
N LEU A 113 6.02 25.34 -16.78
CA LEU A 113 6.03 23.87 -16.86
C LEU A 113 4.94 23.20 -16.01
N GLY A 114 4.19 23.96 -15.20
CA GLY A 114 3.19 23.43 -14.26
C GLY A 114 3.82 22.60 -13.12
N MET A 115 4.95 23.08 -12.58
CA MET A 115 5.70 22.43 -11.49
C MET A 115 5.58 23.20 -10.16
N ASP A 116 4.73 24.20 -10.10
CA ASP A 116 4.49 25.05 -8.92
C ASP A 116 3.27 24.59 -8.09
N ASP A 117 2.73 23.43 -8.39
CA ASP A 117 1.58 22.85 -7.68
C ASP A 117 1.97 22.39 -6.27
N VAL A 118 0.98 22.36 -5.37
CA VAL A 118 1.13 21.88 -4.00
C VAL A 118 0.47 20.51 -3.87
N VAL A 119 1.26 19.51 -3.59
CA VAL A 119 0.81 18.12 -3.45
C VAL A 119 0.66 17.77 -1.98
N PHE A 120 -0.53 17.28 -1.60
CA PHE A 120 -0.81 16.73 -0.28
C PHE A 120 -0.85 15.20 -0.38
N GLU A 121 -0.04 14.54 0.43
CA GLU A 121 -0.08 13.09 0.60
C GLU A 121 -0.97 12.73 1.79
N PHE A 122 -1.96 11.86 1.55
CA PHE A 122 -2.89 11.41 2.56
C PHE A 122 -2.69 9.91 2.85
N GLU A 123 -2.44 9.57 4.09
CA GLU A 123 -2.50 8.18 4.55
C GLU A 123 -3.95 7.81 4.87
N ILE A 124 -4.58 7.07 3.96
CA ILE A 124 -5.98 6.68 4.09
C ILE A 124 -6.10 5.36 4.84
N THR A 125 -6.83 5.40 5.96
CA THR A 125 -7.10 4.21 6.79
C THR A 125 -7.97 3.18 6.04
N PRO A 126 -7.85 1.87 6.36
CA PRO A 126 -8.57 0.80 5.63
C PRO A 126 -10.10 0.90 5.69
N ASN A 127 -10.66 1.57 6.69
CA ASN A 127 -12.10 1.77 6.82
C ASN A 127 -12.68 2.86 5.92
N ARG A 128 -11.82 3.71 5.32
CA ARG A 128 -12.22 4.85 4.49
C ARG A 128 -11.77 4.70 3.02
N PRO A 129 -12.14 3.60 2.32
CA PRO A 129 -11.80 3.43 0.90
C PRO A 129 -12.41 4.51 -0.01
N ASP A 130 -13.49 5.16 0.40
CA ASP A 130 -14.07 6.33 -0.26
C ASP A 130 -13.07 7.47 -0.44
N CYS A 131 -12.25 7.75 0.57
CA CYS A 131 -11.22 8.80 0.54
C CYS A 131 -10.01 8.47 -0.37
N LEU A 132 -9.98 7.30 -1.03
CA LEU A 132 -9.04 7.04 -2.13
C LEU A 132 -9.43 7.77 -3.43
N ALA A 133 -10.57 8.45 -3.43
CA ALA A 133 -11.08 9.30 -4.50
C ALA A 133 -10.87 10.78 -4.17
N VAL A 134 -10.28 11.55 -5.09
CA VAL A 134 -10.13 13.01 -4.94
C VAL A 134 -11.49 13.68 -4.75
N ARG A 135 -12.53 13.16 -5.43
CA ARG A 135 -13.92 13.63 -5.30
C ARG A 135 -14.42 13.56 -3.85
N GLU A 136 -14.21 12.44 -3.17
CA GLU A 136 -14.69 12.26 -1.79
C GLU A 136 -13.79 12.98 -0.77
N LEU A 137 -12.49 13.09 -1.02
CA LEU A 137 -11.62 14.00 -0.26
C LEU A 137 -12.11 15.46 -0.39
N GLY A 138 -12.55 15.86 -1.59
CA GLY A 138 -13.16 17.16 -1.82
C GLY A 138 -14.42 17.37 -0.98
N ARG A 139 -15.26 16.36 -0.81
CA ARG A 139 -16.45 16.38 0.07
C ARG A 139 -16.06 16.56 1.54
N GLU A 140 -15.08 15.79 2.01
CA GLU A 140 -14.54 15.91 3.37
C GLU A 140 -13.96 17.31 3.62
N CYS A 141 -13.20 17.85 2.67
CA CYS A 141 -12.68 19.21 2.74
C CYS A 141 -13.81 20.25 2.78
N ALA A 142 -14.81 20.10 1.92
CA ALA A 142 -15.96 21.03 1.87
C ALA A 142 -16.72 21.05 3.21
N ALA A 143 -16.97 19.88 3.77
CA ALA A 143 -17.60 19.75 5.09
C ALA A 143 -16.73 20.36 6.20
N THR A 144 -15.42 20.12 6.17
CA THR A 144 -14.45 20.64 7.15
C THR A 144 -14.37 22.17 7.15
N PHE A 145 -14.38 22.77 5.98
CA PHE A 145 -14.26 24.22 5.83
C PHE A 145 -15.62 24.95 5.76
N GLY A 146 -16.72 24.22 5.86
CA GLY A 146 -18.08 24.79 5.84
C GLY A 146 -18.43 25.43 4.50
N VAL A 147 -17.89 24.92 3.39
CA VAL A 147 -18.16 25.39 2.04
C VAL A 147 -19.01 24.37 1.26
N PRO A 148 -19.83 24.82 0.29
CA PRO A 148 -20.64 23.89 -0.50
C PRO A 148 -19.75 22.94 -1.33
N PHE A 149 -20.02 21.64 -1.27
CA PHE A 149 -19.44 20.67 -2.18
C PHE A 149 -20.09 20.79 -3.56
N LYS A 150 -19.28 21.03 -4.59
CA LYS A 150 -19.70 21.09 -5.99
C LYS A 150 -19.44 19.75 -6.64
N ASP A 151 -20.43 18.88 -6.62
CA ASP A 151 -20.33 17.59 -7.28
C ASP A 151 -20.47 17.72 -8.80
N HIS A 152 -19.71 16.91 -9.53
CA HIS A 152 -19.80 16.80 -10.97
C HIS A 152 -20.60 15.55 -11.35
N THR A 153 -21.69 15.74 -12.11
CA THR A 153 -22.44 14.63 -12.70
C THR A 153 -22.01 14.48 -14.15
N PRO A 154 -21.37 13.36 -14.52
CA PRO A 154 -20.93 13.13 -15.87
C PRO A 154 -22.08 13.15 -16.87
N THR A 155 -21.86 13.79 -18.02
CA THR A 155 -22.85 13.90 -19.09
C THR A 155 -22.26 13.34 -20.39
N VAL A 156 -22.77 12.18 -20.80
CA VAL A 156 -22.39 11.55 -22.07
C VAL A 156 -23.40 11.97 -23.13
N LYS A 157 -22.91 12.57 -24.22
CA LYS A 157 -23.76 12.91 -25.39
C LYS A 157 -24.16 11.63 -26.12
N PRO A 158 -25.38 11.56 -26.70
CA PRO A 158 -25.76 10.43 -27.55
C PRO A 158 -24.71 10.13 -28.61
N GLY A 159 -24.39 8.86 -28.75
CA GLY A 159 -23.43 8.35 -29.71
C GLY A 159 -24.09 7.73 -30.93
N HIS A 160 -23.66 6.56 -31.33
CA HIS A 160 -24.17 5.80 -32.45
C HIS A 160 -24.20 4.30 -32.16
N GLY A 161 -24.92 3.53 -32.95
CA GLY A 161 -24.96 2.07 -32.84
C GLY A 161 -25.64 1.56 -31.56
N ASN A 162 -25.23 0.36 -31.13
CA ASN A 162 -25.70 -0.25 -29.88
C ASN A 162 -24.58 -1.12 -29.29
N VAL A 163 -24.20 -0.89 -28.07
CA VAL A 163 -23.12 -1.63 -27.40
C VAL A 163 -23.34 -3.14 -27.41
N ASN A 164 -24.59 -3.62 -27.33
CA ASN A 164 -24.90 -5.05 -27.32
C ASN A 164 -24.64 -5.77 -28.65
N ASP A 165 -24.42 -5.03 -29.74
CA ASP A 165 -24.02 -5.60 -31.02
C ASP A 165 -22.51 -5.86 -31.08
N LEU A 166 -21.73 -5.25 -30.18
CA LEU A 166 -20.27 -5.25 -30.17
C LEU A 166 -19.65 -5.89 -28.92
N LEU A 167 -20.41 -6.03 -27.85
CA LEU A 167 -19.90 -6.53 -26.57
C LEU A 167 -20.94 -7.36 -25.82
N LYS A 168 -20.53 -8.57 -25.45
CA LYS A 168 -21.25 -9.40 -24.46
C LYS A 168 -20.38 -9.55 -23.24
N VAL A 169 -21.00 -9.69 -22.07
CA VAL A 169 -20.30 -9.93 -20.81
C VAL A 169 -21.09 -10.97 -20.01
N ASP A 170 -20.40 -11.94 -19.45
CA ASP A 170 -20.94 -12.90 -18.48
C ASP A 170 -20.11 -12.91 -17.20
N ILE A 171 -20.77 -12.90 -16.05
CA ILE A 171 -20.14 -13.09 -14.74
C ILE A 171 -20.46 -14.49 -14.25
N GLU A 172 -19.48 -15.40 -14.30
CA GLU A 172 -19.64 -16.77 -13.81
C GLU A 172 -19.55 -16.87 -12.29
N ASN A 173 -18.76 -15.99 -11.66
CA ASN A 173 -18.58 -15.94 -10.22
C ASN A 173 -18.97 -14.57 -9.66
N SER A 174 -20.25 -14.42 -9.29
CA SER A 174 -20.81 -13.19 -8.74
C SER A 174 -20.36 -12.86 -7.30
N GLU A 175 -19.76 -13.82 -6.58
CA GLU A 175 -19.19 -13.57 -5.25
C GLU A 175 -17.85 -12.84 -5.38
N LEU A 176 -17.07 -13.12 -6.43
CA LEU A 176 -15.77 -12.51 -6.69
C LEU A 176 -15.87 -11.26 -7.59
N CYS A 177 -16.86 -11.20 -8.50
CA CYS A 177 -17.16 -10.02 -9.30
C CYS A 177 -18.57 -9.53 -9.00
N MET A 178 -18.70 -8.47 -8.22
CA MET A 178 -19.99 -7.95 -7.75
C MET A 178 -20.72 -7.12 -8.80
N ARG A 179 -20.00 -6.45 -9.69
CA ARG A 179 -20.56 -5.67 -10.81
C ARG A 179 -19.53 -5.55 -11.92
N TYR A 180 -20.01 -5.57 -13.14
CA TYR A 180 -19.22 -5.29 -14.32
C TYR A 180 -19.96 -4.33 -15.25
N CYS A 181 -19.34 -3.18 -15.55
CA CYS A 181 -19.83 -2.22 -16.51
C CYS A 181 -18.84 -2.16 -17.70
N GLY A 182 -19.37 -2.27 -18.92
CA GLY A 182 -18.59 -2.21 -20.15
C GLY A 182 -19.19 -1.22 -21.16
N ALA A 183 -18.35 -0.47 -21.85
CA ALA A 183 -18.74 0.43 -22.93
C ALA A 183 -17.75 0.33 -24.10
N VAL A 184 -18.22 0.60 -25.32
CA VAL A 184 -17.41 0.54 -26.54
C VAL A 184 -17.20 1.95 -27.10
N VAL A 185 -15.98 2.22 -27.56
CA VAL A 185 -15.63 3.45 -28.29
C VAL A 185 -14.98 3.05 -29.60
N GLU A 186 -15.53 3.53 -30.71
CA GLU A 186 -15.03 3.31 -32.07
C GLU A 186 -14.25 4.52 -32.57
N ASN A 187 -13.59 4.37 -33.73
CA ASN A 187 -12.82 5.43 -34.37
C ASN A 187 -11.83 6.11 -33.40
N VAL A 188 -11.19 5.31 -32.58
CA VAL A 188 -10.27 5.79 -31.54
C VAL A 188 -9.09 6.54 -32.16
N ARG A 189 -8.75 7.66 -31.56
CA ARG A 189 -7.62 8.52 -31.92
C ARG A 189 -6.63 8.54 -30.76
N VAL A 190 -5.68 7.59 -30.76
CA VAL A 190 -4.64 7.52 -29.73
C VAL A 190 -3.68 8.71 -29.91
N ALA A 191 -3.56 9.53 -28.89
CA ALA A 191 -2.73 10.74 -28.89
C ALA A 191 -2.23 11.03 -27.46
N PRO A 192 -1.23 11.89 -27.29
CA PRO A 192 -0.89 12.43 -25.97
C PRO A 192 -2.09 13.14 -25.34
N SER A 193 -2.27 12.95 -24.05
CA SER A 193 -3.27 13.69 -23.28
C SER A 193 -2.96 15.20 -23.24
N PRO A 194 -3.97 16.08 -23.09
CA PRO A 194 -3.72 17.49 -22.93
C PRO A 194 -2.89 17.79 -21.67
N LYS A 195 -2.11 18.87 -21.68
CA LYS A 195 -1.18 19.24 -20.61
C LYS A 195 -1.85 19.25 -19.24
N TRP A 196 -3.06 19.81 -19.10
CA TRP A 196 -3.78 19.86 -17.82
C TRP A 196 -4.01 18.47 -17.19
N MET A 197 -4.25 17.45 -18.00
CA MET A 197 -4.45 16.07 -17.53
C MET A 197 -3.11 15.45 -17.15
N ARG A 198 -2.08 15.62 -17.98
CA ARG A 198 -0.72 15.12 -17.70
C ARG A 198 -0.14 15.73 -16.41
N ASP A 199 -0.30 17.06 -16.22
CA ASP A 199 0.17 17.76 -15.03
C ASP A 199 -0.52 17.22 -13.74
N ARG A 200 -1.83 16.98 -13.78
CA ARG A 200 -2.57 16.42 -12.63
C ARG A 200 -2.18 14.97 -12.34
N LEU A 201 -2.02 14.15 -13.37
CA LEU A 201 -1.54 12.77 -13.21
C LEU A 201 -0.13 12.76 -12.59
N ARG A 202 0.78 13.56 -13.14
CA ARG A 202 2.14 13.70 -12.61
C ARG A 202 2.15 14.17 -11.17
N ALA A 203 1.36 15.18 -10.81
CA ALA A 203 1.23 15.68 -9.44
C ALA A 203 0.78 14.60 -8.46
N CYS A 204 -0.08 13.66 -8.93
CA CYS A 204 -0.50 12.48 -8.16
C CYS A 204 0.44 11.29 -8.27
N GLY A 205 1.63 11.43 -8.86
CA GLY A 205 2.63 10.36 -8.98
C GLY A 205 2.34 9.34 -10.09
N VAL A 206 1.37 9.62 -10.97
CA VAL A 206 1.01 8.75 -12.10
C VAL A 206 1.66 9.25 -13.38
N ARG A 207 2.42 8.37 -14.04
CA ARG A 207 3.08 8.69 -15.31
C ARG A 207 2.06 8.73 -16.46
N PRO A 208 1.92 9.84 -17.19
CA PRO A 208 1.10 9.91 -18.39
C PRO A 208 1.61 8.96 -19.48
N ILE A 209 0.71 8.40 -20.28
CA ILE A 209 1.04 7.46 -21.37
C ILE A 209 0.39 7.92 -22.68
N ASN A 210 -0.92 7.85 -22.77
CA ASN A 210 -1.73 8.34 -23.88
C ASN A 210 -3.15 8.65 -23.38
N ASN A 211 -3.94 9.32 -24.18
CA ASN A 211 -5.27 9.81 -23.81
C ASN A 211 -6.20 8.71 -23.27
N LEU A 212 -6.16 7.47 -23.77
CA LEU A 212 -7.03 6.39 -23.31
C LEU A 212 -6.61 5.87 -21.93
N VAL A 213 -5.32 5.55 -21.78
CA VAL A 213 -4.78 5.07 -20.50
C VAL A 213 -4.86 6.18 -19.44
N ASP A 214 -4.59 7.41 -19.83
CA ASP A 214 -4.65 8.55 -18.93
C ASP A 214 -6.08 8.86 -18.47
N ILE A 215 -7.09 8.67 -19.33
CA ILE A 215 -8.50 8.73 -18.93
C ILE A 215 -8.81 7.70 -17.84
N THR A 216 -8.38 6.44 -17.99
CA THR A 216 -8.62 5.40 -16.96
C THR A 216 -7.93 5.73 -15.64
N ASN A 217 -6.69 6.20 -15.70
CA ASN A 217 -5.94 6.63 -14.53
C ASN A 217 -6.52 7.89 -13.87
N TYR A 218 -6.96 8.86 -14.68
CA TYR A 218 -7.59 10.07 -14.17
C TYR A 218 -8.90 9.76 -13.44
N VAL A 219 -9.75 8.91 -14.01
CA VAL A 219 -10.99 8.48 -13.37
C VAL A 219 -10.72 7.65 -12.11
N MET A 220 -9.70 6.80 -12.12
CA MET A 220 -9.26 6.07 -10.93
C MET A 220 -8.87 7.01 -9.78
N LEU A 221 -8.19 8.12 -10.07
CA LEU A 221 -7.87 9.13 -9.05
C LEU A 221 -9.09 9.94 -8.64
N GLU A 222 -9.91 10.37 -9.61
CA GLU A 222 -11.08 11.24 -9.36
C GLU A 222 -12.19 10.51 -8.60
N TYR A 223 -12.53 9.27 -9.00
CA TYR A 223 -13.64 8.46 -8.46
C TYR A 223 -13.20 7.33 -7.52
N GLY A 224 -11.89 7.07 -7.40
CA GLY A 224 -11.37 5.93 -6.63
C GLY A 224 -11.62 4.56 -7.29
N GLN A 225 -12.21 4.53 -8.50
CA GLN A 225 -12.59 3.35 -9.24
C GLN A 225 -11.53 2.99 -10.28
N PRO A 226 -10.74 1.91 -10.11
CA PRO A 226 -9.84 1.46 -11.15
C PRO A 226 -10.62 1.02 -12.39
N MET A 227 -10.07 1.36 -13.55
CA MET A 227 -10.64 1.03 -14.86
C MET A 227 -9.59 0.38 -15.74
N HIS A 228 -10.06 -0.35 -16.74
CA HIS A 228 -9.22 -0.89 -17.79
C HIS A 228 -9.78 -0.56 -19.19
N CYS A 229 -8.91 -0.63 -20.19
CA CYS A 229 -9.28 -0.37 -21.57
C CYS A 229 -8.65 -1.46 -22.46
N PHE A 230 -9.49 -2.32 -23.04
CA PHE A 230 -9.05 -3.38 -23.95
C PHE A 230 -9.15 -2.91 -25.41
N ASP A 231 -8.20 -3.30 -26.26
CA ASP A 231 -8.40 -3.24 -27.70
C ASP A 231 -9.45 -4.28 -28.10
N HIS A 232 -10.58 -3.82 -28.62
CA HIS A 232 -11.72 -4.66 -29.00
C HIS A 232 -11.37 -5.77 -29.99
N LYS A 233 -10.39 -5.53 -30.86
CA LYS A 233 -9.89 -6.51 -31.84
C LYS A 233 -9.34 -7.78 -31.17
N TYR A 234 -8.82 -7.63 -29.96
CA TYR A 234 -8.23 -8.71 -29.17
C TYR A 234 -9.18 -9.28 -28.12
N VAL A 235 -10.46 -8.90 -28.15
CA VAL A 235 -11.52 -9.55 -27.38
C VAL A 235 -12.20 -10.57 -28.30
N ASN A 236 -11.72 -11.83 -28.26
CA ASN A 236 -12.20 -12.89 -29.13
C ASN A 236 -13.68 -13.19 -28.87
N GLY A 237 -14.45 -13.33 -29.93
CA GLY A 237 -15.91 -13.54 -29.85
C GLY A 237 -16.70 -12.31 -29.45
N GLN A 238 -16.05 -11.14 -29.23
CA GLN A 238 -16.68 -9.93 -28.68
C GLN A 238 -17.36 -10.23 -27.33
N HIS A 239 -16.80 -11.20 -26.59
CA HIS A 239 -17.40 -11.74 -25.39
C HIS A 239 -16.38 -11.77 -24.25
N ILE A 240 -16.72 -11.11 -23.16
CA ILE A 240 -15.93 -11.10 -21.92
C ILE A 240 -16.57 -12.05 -20.92
N HIS A 241 -15.79 -13.00 -20.41
CA HIS A 241 -16.13 -13.92 -19.36
C HIS A 241 -15.38 -13.56 -18.09
N VAL A 242 -16.09 -13.13 -17.05
CA VAL A 242 -15.49 -12.90 -15.74
C VAL A 242 -15.62 -14.18 -14.91
N ARG A 243 -14.54 -14.95 -14.82
CA ARG A 243 -14.52 -16.30 -14.26
C ARG A 243 -13.28 -16.60 -13.44
N ASN A 244 -13.30 -17.67 -12.72
CA ASN A 244 -12.07 -18.20 -12.15
C ASN A 244 -11.13 -18.74 -13.25
N ALA A 245 -9.83 -18.70 -13.01
CA ALA A 245 -8.85 -19.30 -13.88
C ALA A 245 -9.04 -20.83 -13.93
N LYS A 246 -8.74 -21.45 -15.07
CA LYS A 246 -8.78 -22.91 -15.26
C LYS A 246 -7.44 -23.53 -14.90
N PRO A 247 -7.40 -24.83 -14.57
CA PRO A 247 -6.15 -25.53 -14.30
C PRO A 247 -5.14 -25.37 -15.43
N GLY A 248 -3.93 -24.92 -15.09
CA GLY A 248 -2.83 -24.75 -16.05
C GLY A 248 -2.93 -23.52 -16.96
N GLU A 249 -3.86 -22.60 -16.72
CA GLU A 249 -3.90 -21.33 -17.46
C GLU A 249 -2.72 -20.42 -17.09
N HIS A 250 -2.25 -19.70 -18.11
CA HIS A 250 -1.20 -18.71 -18.04
C HIS A 250 -1.64 -17.40 -18.71
N ILE A 251 -1.03 -16.31 -18.32
CA ILE A 251 -1.22 -15.00 -18.95
C ILE A 251 0.10 -14.24 -18.97
N VAL A 252 0.43 -13.64 -20.10
CA VAL A 252 1.48 -12.62 -20.17
C VAL A 252 0.83 -11.27 -19.83
N THR A 253 1.25 -10.67 -18.74
CA THR A 253 0.72 -9.39 -18.25
C THR A 253 1.42 -8.19 -18.92
N LEU A 254 0.86 -6.97 -18.79
CA LEU A 254 1.36 -5.73 -19.40
C LEU A 254 2.84 -5.42 -19.10
N ASP A 255 3.43 -6.02 -18.08
CA ASP A 255 4.86 -5.92 -17.77
C ASP A 255 5.73 -6.95 -18.50
N GLY A 256 5.16 -7.72 -19.45
CA GLY A 256 5.83 -8.71 -20.27
C GLY A 256 6.17 -10.02 -19.54
N VAL A 257 5.66 -10.24 -18.35
CA VAL A 257 5.94 -11.44 -17.53
C VAL A 257 4.86 -12.50 -17.71
N ASP A 258 5.26 -13.72 -18.06
CA ASP A 258 4.37 -14.89 -18.08
C ASP A 258 4.07 -15.38 -16.66
N ARG A 259 2.79 -15.49 -16.33
CA ARG A 259 2.30 -15.82 -14.99
C ARG A 259 1.39 -17.02 -15.02
N ALA A 260 1.74 -18.04 -14.23
CA ALA A 260 0.86 -19.17 -13.96
C ALA A 260 -0.29 -18.74 -13.06
N LEU A 261 -1.50 -19.12 -13.42
CA LEU A 261 -2.72 -18.79 -12.68
C LEU A 261 -3.18 -20.00 -11.86
N SER A 262 -3.70 -19.77 -10.67
CA SER A 262 -4.34 -20.79 -9.84
C SER A 262 -5.87 -20.63 -9.88
N GLU A 263 -6.60 -21.72 -9.67
CA GLU A 263 -8.06 -21.79 -9.85
C GLU A 263 -8.87 -20.85 -8.95
N GLU A 264 -8.29 -20.37 -7.86
CA GLU A 264 -8.92 -19.37 -7.00
C GLU A 264 -8.77 -17.94 -7.52
N MET A 265 -7.93 -17.69 -8.52
CA MET A 265 -7.73 -16.36 -9.10
C MET A 265 -8.87 -16.02 -10.07
N LEU A 266 -9.40 -14.81 -9.95
CA LEU A 266 -10.38 -14.28 -10.89
C LEU A 266 -9.67 -13.70 -12.11
N VAL A 267 -10.17 -14.01 -13.30
CA VAL A 267 -9.65 -13.51 -14.56
C VAL A 267 -10.76 -12.84 -15.37
N ILE A 268 -10.38 -11.84 -16.14
CA ILE A 268 -11.14 -11.37 -17.28
C ILE A 268 -10.66 -12.22 -18.45
N ALA A 269 -11.56 -12.96 -19.06
CA ALA A 269 -11.26 -13.86 -20.16
C ALA A 269 -12.14 -13.54 -21.38
N ASP A 270 -11.72 -13.96 -22.54
CA ASP A 270 -12.53 -14.02 -23.75
C ASP A 270 -12.76 -15.48 -24.18
N ASP A 271 -13.28 -15.70 -25.40
CA ASP A 271 -13.51 -17.06 -25.90
C ASP A 271 -12.22 -17.88 -26.11
N ALA A 272 -11.05 -17.23 -26.17
CA ALA A 272 -9.76 -17.89 -26.35
C ALA A 272 -9.02 -18.16 -25.05
N GLY A 273 -9.16 -17.29 -24.02
CA GLY A 273 -8.46 -17.45 -22.75
C GLY A 273 -8.42 -16.16 -21.91
N PRO A 274 -7.58 -16.10 -20.85
CA PRO A 274 -7.49 -14.93 -19.99
C PRO A 274 -6.85 -13.74 -20.73
N ILE A 275 -7.50 -12.59 -20.66
CA ILE A 275 -7.05 -11.29 -21.20
C ILE A 275 -6.66 -10.29 -20.12
N GLY A 276 -6.89 -10.64 -18.84
CA GLY A 276 -6.49 -9.84 -17.69
C GLY A 276 -6.64 -10.62 -16.40
N VAL A 277 -5.80 -10.29 -15.42
CA VAL A 277 -5.99 -10.71 -14.02
C VAL A 277 -6.87 -9.67 -13.36
N ALA A 278 -8.11 -10.07 -13.02
CA ALA A 278 -9.14 -9.16 -12.54
C ALA A 278 -8.66 -8.28 -11.38
N GLY A 279 -8.76 -6.97 -11.52
CA GLY A 279 -8.39 -5.99 -10.52
C GLY A 279 -6.89 -5.93 -10.17
N VAL A 280 -6.02 -6.62 -10.90
CA VAL A 280 -4.57 -6.63 -10.68
C VAL A 280 -3.85 -6.03 -11.88
N MET A 281 -3.88 -6.68 -13.06
CA MET A 281 -3.20 -6.19 -14.26
C MET A 281 -3.80 -6.80 -15.53
N GLY A 282 -3.89 -6.00 -16.59
CA GLY A 282 -4.31 -6.45 -17.91
C GLY A 282 -3.28 -7.34 -18.60
N GLY A 283 -3.73 -8.07 -19.62
CA GLY A 283 -2.88 -8.87 -20.49
C GLY A 283 -2.15 -7.99 -21.52
N GLU A 284 -0.93 -8.37 -21.87
CA GLU A 284 -0.10 -7.62 -22.80
C GLU A 284 -0.76 -7.49 -24.19
N TYR A 285 -1.25 -8.60 -24.74
CA TYR A 285 -1.75 -8.60 -26.12
C TYR A 285 -3.10 -7.88 -26.29
N SER A 286 -3.88 -7.71 -25.22
CA SER A 286 -5.19 -7.04 -25.22
C SER A 286 -5.10 -5.55 -24.85
N GLY A 287 -3.90 -5.02 -24.61
CA GLY A 287 -3.66 -3.61 -24.31
C GLY A 287 -3.95 -2.70 -25.50
N THR A 288 -4.00 -1.39 -25.23
CA THR A 288 -4.21 -0.36 -26.27
C THR A 288 -2.89 0.15 -26.81
N TYR A 289 -2.78 0.22 -28.14
CA TYR A 289 -1.58 0.63 -28.87
C TYR A 289 -1.93 1.73 -29.88
N GLU A 290 -0.94 2.32 -30.54
CA GLU A 290 -1.11 3.39 -31.52
C GLU A 290 -2.04 3.02 -32.68
N HIS A 291 -2.15 1.74 -33.02
CA HIS A 291 -2.98 1.23 -34.11
C HIS A 291 -4.38 0.78 -33.68
N THR A 292 -4.71 0.91 -32.39
CA THR A 292 -6.03 0.56 -31.86
C THR A 292 -7.10 1.49 -32.42
N THR A 293 -8.17 0.92 -32.96
CA THR A 293 -9.28 1.66 -33.59
C THR A 293 -10.59 1.57 -32.82
N THR A 294 -10.76 0.54 -32.02
CA THR A 294 -11.97 0.32 -31.22
C THR A 294 -11.55 -0.23 -29.86
N VAL A 295 -12.10 0.30 -28.80
CA VAL A 295 -11.78 -0.11 -27.42
C VAL A 295 -13.01 -0.46 -26.61
N VAL A 296 -12.82 -1.34 -25.63
CA VAL A 296 -13.77 -1.65 -24.59
C VAL A 296 -13.27 -1.06 -23.28
N PHE A 297 -14.00 -0.11 -22.73
CA PHE A 297 -13.76 0.36 -21.36
C PHE A 297 -14.43 -0.58 -20.37
N GLU A 298 -13.68 -0.97 -19.35
CA GLU A 298 -14.10 -1.76 -18.21
C GLU A 298 -14.16 -0.89 -16.95
N SER A 299 -15.27 -0.95 -16.21
CA SER A 299 -15.38 -0.46 -14.85
C SER A 299 -16.09 -1.52 -14.01
N ALA A 300 -15.34 -2.24 -13.19
CA ALA A 300 -15.86 -3.41 -12.48
C ALA A 300 -15.56 -3.36 -10.99
N MET A 301 -16.30 -4.15 -10.20
CA MET A 301 -16.06 -4.29 -8.77
C MET A 301 -15.76 -5.73 -8.40
N PHE A 302 -14.57 -5.95 -7.85
CA PHE A 302 -14.07 -7.26 -7.45
C PHE A 302 -13.98 -7.39 -5.93
N TYR A 303 -14.05 -8.63 -5.43
CA TYR A 303 -13.94 -8.92 -4.01
C TYR A 303 -12.52 -8.68 -3.48
N GLY A 304 -12.37 -7.66 -2.64
CA GLY A 304 -11.07 -7.17 -2.18
C GLY A 304 -10.11 -8.22 -1.61
N PRO A 305 -10.56 -9.12 -0.69
CA PRO A 305 -9.71 -10.18 -0.17
C PRO A 305 -9.14 -11.11 -1.25
N SER A 306 -9.93 -11.45 -2.29
CA SER A 306 -9.46 -12.25 -3.42
C SER A 306 -8.38 -11.51 -4.21
N ILE A 307 -8.60 -10.22 -4.53
CA ILE A 307 -7.62 -9.41 -5.25
C ILE A 307 -6.32 -9.29 -4.46
N ARG A 308 -6.39 -9.05 -3.15
CA ARG A 308 -5.21 -8.98 -2.28
C ARG A 308 -4.41 -10.29 -2.28
N THR A 309 -5.11 -11.43 -2.19
CA THR A 309 -4.47 -12.76 -2.20
C THR A 309 -3.82 -13.03 -3.55
N THR A 310 -4.52 -12.74 -4.65
CA THR A 310 -4.01 -12.89 -6.02
C THR A 310 -2.77 -12.03 -6.26
N ALA A 311 -2.83 -10.73 -5.91
CA ALA A 311 -1.71 -9.82 -6.04
C ALA A 311 -0.47 -10.29 -5.25
N LYS A 312 -0.68 -10.79 -4.01
CA LYS A 312 0.40 -11.35 -3.19
C LYS A 312 1.01 -12.61 -3.81
N LYS A 313 0.18 -13.57 -4.27
CA LYS A 313 0.65 -14.82 -4.87
C LYS A 313 1.43 -14.59 -6.16
N LEU A 314 1.01 -13.63 -6.98
CA LEU A 314 1.70 -13.27 -8.22
C LEU A 314 2.91 -12.34 -7.99
N GLY A 315 3.14 -11.86 -6.77
CA GLY A 315 4.17 -10.86 -6.46
C GLY A 315 3.94 -9.52 -7.18
N LEU A 316 2.68 -9.17 -7.45
CA LEU A 316 2.29 -8.07 -8.33
C LEU A 316 1.34 -7.11 -7.60
N GLN A 317 1.91 -6.11 -6.92
CA GLN A 317 1.14 -5.04 -6.31
C GLN A 317 1.00 -3.86 -7.27
N THR A 318 -0.23 -3.48 -7.60
CA THR A 318 -0.56 -2.35 -8.46
C THR A 318 -1.46 -1.37 -7.73
N GLU A 319 -1.57 -0.13 -8.22
CA GLU A 319 -2.52 0.87 -7.70
C GLU A 319 -3.96 0.35 -7.71
N ALA A 320 -4.36 -0.38 -8.76
CA ALA A 320 -5.66 -1.00 -8.86
C ALA A 320 -5.87 -2.05 -7.74
N SER A 321 -4.92 -2.98 -7.57
CA SER A 321 -5.03 -4.02 -6.55
C SER A 321 -5.02 -3.46 -5.13
N ALA A 322 -4.27 -2.38 -4.88
CA ALA A 322 -4.25 -1.68 -3.61
C ALA A 322 -5.62 -1.05 -3.27
N LYS A 323 -6.27 -0.43 -4.27
CA LYS A 323 -7.61 0.16 -4.10
C LYS A 323 -8.69 -0.92 -3.90
N TYR A 324 -8.76 -1.94 -4.76
CA TYR A 324 -9.72 -3.04 -4.64
C TYR A 324 -9.60 -3.78 -3.30
N SER A 325 -8.38 -4.00 -2.82
CA SER A 325 -8.12 -4.69 -1.56
C SER A 325 -8.76 -4.02 -0.34
N LYS A 326 -9.07 -2.74 -0.41
CA LYS A 326 -9.74 -1.96 0.63
C LYS A 326 -11.27 -2.03 0.55
N GLY A 327 -11.85 -2.64 -0.51
CA GLY A 327 -13.30 -2.87 -0.64
C GLY A 327 -14.06 -1.64 -1.12
N LEU A 328 -13.91 -1.30 -2.38
CA LEU A 328 -14.61 -0.20 -3.05
C LEU A 328 -16.13 -0.41 -3.12
N ASP A 329 -16.87 0.61 -3.57
CA ASP A 329 -18.32 0.54 -3.75
C ASP A 329 -18.69 0.17 -5.19
N PRO A 330 -19.43 -0.95 -5.40
CA PRO A 330 -19.89 -1.31 -6.74
C PRO A 330 -20.81 -0.25 -7.37
N ASN A 331 -21.45 0.63 -6.59
CA ASN A 331 -22.25 1.72 -7.13
C ASN A 331 -21.41 2.82 -7.81
N THR A 332 -20.09 2.84 -7.59
CA THR A 332 -19.18 3.78 -8.27
C THR A 332 -18.85 3.37 -9.70
N CYS A 333 -19.04 2.08 -10.09
CA CYS A 333 -18.66 1.59 -11.41
C CYS A 333 -19.34 2.36 -12.55
N ALA A 334 -20.65 2.54 -12.53
CA ALA A 334 -21.37 3.21 -13.61
C ALA A 334 -21.08 4.72 -13.70
N PRO A 335 -21.06 5.51 -12.62
CA PRO A 335 -20.65 6.92 -12.70
C PRO A 335 -19.20 7.10 -13.15
N ALA A 336 -18.28 6.23 -12.74
CA ALA A 336 -16.90 6.25 -13.19
C ALA A 336 -16.78 5.96 -14.70
N LEU A 337 -17.52 4.97 -15.21
CA LEU A 337 -17.57 4.69 -16.63
C LEU A 337 -18.15 5.88 -17.41
N ALA A 338 -19.26 6.47 -16.93
CA ALA A 338 -19.83 7.67 -17.56
C ALA A 338 -18.83 8.83 -17.62
N ARG A 339 -18.03 9.01 -16.56
CA ARG A 339 -16.96 10.03 -16.53
C ARG A 339 -15.86 9.73 -17.55
N ALA A 340 -15.47 8.49 -17.71
CA ALA A 340 -14.50 8.11 -18.75
C ALA A 340 -15.03 8.41 -20.16
N LEU A 341 -16.27 8.07 -20.45
CA LEU A 341 -16.91 8.36 -21.74
C LEU A 341 -17.06 9.87 -21.99
N GLU A 342 -17.41 10.65 -20.97
CA GLU A 342 -17.43 12.11 -21.04
C GLU A 342 -16.05 12.67 -21.39
N LEU A 343 -14.98 12.14 -20.77
CA LEU A 343 -13.60 12.52 -21.07
C LEU A 343 -13.19 12.12 -22.50
N VAL A 344 -13.60 10.93 -22.97
CA VAL A 344 -13.39 10.52 -24.37
C VAL A 344 -13.98 11.56 -25.33
N GLN A 345 -15.21 12.01 -25.09
CA GLN A 345 -15.87 13.03 -25.90
C GLN A 345 -15.25 14.42 -25.74
N LEU A 346 -14.80 14.78 -24.53
CA LEU A 346 -14.15 16.06 -24.27
C LEU A 346 -12.80 16.18 -24.99
N LEU A 347 -12.06 15.07 -25.05
CA LEU A 347 -10.72 15.00 -25.64
C LEU A 347 -10.76 14.64 -27.13
N ASP A 348 -11.92 14.44 -27.73
CA ASP A 348 -12.09 13.93 -29.09
C ASP A 348 -11.29 12.64 -29.35
N ALA A 349 -11.25 11.75 -28.34
CA ALA A 349 -10.43 10.55 -28.34
C ALA A 349 -11.07 9.37 -29.09
N GLY A 350 -12.34 9.48 -29.48
CA GLY A 350 -13.10 8.46 -30.22
C GLY A 350 -14.59 8.74 -30.20
N ASP A 351 -15.34 7.88 -30.86
CA ASP A 351 -16.78 7.97 -31.01
C ASP A 351 -17.46 6.95 -30.08
N VAL A 352 -18.23 7.43 -29.10
CA VAL A 352 -18.89 6.58 -28.12
C VAL A 352 -20.04 5.82 -28.79
N VAL A 353 -20.10 4.50 -28.58
CA VAL A 353 -21.24 3.66 -28.97
C VAL A 353 -22.34 3.75 -27.94
N ASP A 354 -23.62 3.85 -28.39
CA ASP A 354 -24.75 4.01 -27.48
C ASP A 354 -24.98 2.78 -26.59
N GLY A 355 -25.30 3.06 -25.33
CA GLY A 355 -25.58 2.06 -24.30
C GLY A 355 -24.35 1.67 -23.50
N VAL A 356 -24.59 0.93 -22.45
CA VAL A 356 -23.62 0.35 -21.52
C VAL A 356 -24.07 -1.06 -21.17
N VAL A 357 -23.17 -2.02 -21.22
CA VAL A 357 -23.39 -3.33 -20.61
C VAL A 357 -23.19 -3.16 -19.10
N ASP A 358 -24.20 -3.43 -18.30
CA ASP A 358 -24.15 -3.30 -16.83
C ASP A 358 -24.74 -4.55 -16.19
N ILE A 359 -23.88 -5.37 -15.60
CA ILE A 359 -24.28 -6.60 -14.92
C ILE A 359 -24.03 -6.43 -13.42
N TYR A 360 -25.12 -6.36 -12.67
CA TYR A 360 -25.12 -6.14 -11.22
C TYR A 360 -26.02 -7.16 -10.51
N PRO A 361 -25.54 -8.40 -10.28
CA PRO A 361 -26.36 -9.50 -9.77
C PRO A 361 -26.97 -9.25 -8.39
N ALA A 362 -26.24 -8.58 -7.50
CA ALA A 362 -26.68 -8.30 -6.13
C ALA A 362 -26.37 -6.83 -5.76
N PRO A 363 -27.28 -5.89 -6.07
CA PRO A 363 -27.08 -4.47 -5.79
C PRO A 363 -26.84 -4.20 -4.31
N ARG A 364 -25.76 -3.47 -4.00
CA ARG A 364 -25.46 -2.99 -2.65
C ARG A 364 -26.45 -1.88 -2.29
N THR A 365 -27.09 -2.03 -1.14
CA THR A 365 -28.03 -1.06 -0.59
C THR A 365 -27.37 -0.21 0.50
N GLU A 366 -27.95 0.94 0.77
CA GLU A 366 -27.55 1.86 1.82
C GLU A 366 -27.74 1.25 3.22
N ASN A 367 -26.84 1.58 4.14
CA ASN A 367 -27.00 1.22 5.54
C ASN A 367 -27.95 2.22 6.24
N HIS A 368 -28.81 1.72 7.09
CA HIS A 368 -29.77 2.50 7.86
C HIS A 368 -29.43 2.40 9.34
N VAL A 369 -28.96 3.49 9.96
CA VAL A 369 -28.51 3.53 11.34
C VAL A 369 -29.37 4.49 12.15
N PRO A 370 -30.03 4.05 13.24
CA PRO A 370 -30.79 4.96 14.09
C PRO A 370 -29.93 6.05 14.69
N LEU A 371 -30.35 7.32 14.59
CA LEU A 371 -29.69 8.43 15.25
C LEU A 371 -30.17 8.53 16.69
N ARG A 372 -29.33 8.10 17.63
CA ARG A 372 -29.61 8.09 19.07
C ARG A 372 -28.67 9.06 19.80
N PRO A 373 -29.04 10.36 19.92
CA PRO A 373 -28.17 11.38 20.51
C PRO A 373 -27.67 11.03 21.93
N GLU A 374 -28.51 10.38 22.74
CA GLU A 374 -28.18 9.97 24.10
C GLU A 374 -27.09 8.88 24.13
N VAL A 375 -27.06 7.99 23.14
CA VAL A 375 -26.03 6.94 23.02
C VAL A 375 -24.72 7.57 22.56
N ILE A 376 -24.77 8.42 21.53
CA ILE A 376 -23.60 9.13 20.99
C ILE A 376 -22.97 10.02 22.06
N ASN A 377 -23.78 10.86 22.75
CA ASN A 377 -23.29 11.73 23.82
C ASN A 377 -22.66 10.95 24.97
N ARG A 378 -23.26 9.82 25.36
CA ARG A 378 -22.70 8.96 26.42
C ARG A 378 -21.36 8.37 25.99
N LEU A 379 -21.20 7.98 24.72
CA LEU A 379 -19.97 7.41 24.19
C LEU A 379 -18.86 8.47 24.11
N LEU A 380 -19.20 9.68 23.66
CA LEU A 380 -18.26 10.77 23.46
C LEU A 380 -18.00 11.63 24.71
N GLY A 381 -18.85 11.52 25.73
CA GLY A 381 -18.82 12.39 26.91
C GLY A 381 -19.28 13.82 26.59
N THR A 382 -20.13 14.01 25.60
CA THR A 382 -20.63 15.31 25.12
C THR A 382 -22.10 15.52 25.50
N SER A 383 -22.65 16.70 25.13
CA SER A 383 -24.06 17.06 25.30
C SER A 383 -24.63 17.71 24.05
N LEU A 384 -24.26 17.19 22.87
CA LEU A 384 -24.73 17.70 21.59
C LEU A 384 -26.24 17.45 21.41
N SER A 385 -26.93 18.42 20.85
CA SER A 385 -28.30 18.25 20.40
C SER A 385 -28.36 17.38 19.15
N ARG A 386 -29.54 16.82 18.88
CA ARG A 386 -29.81 16.08 17.63
C ARG A 386 -29.50 16.93 16.39
N GLN A 387 -29.87 18.24 16.43
CA GLN A 387 -29.63 19.12 15.27
C GLN A 387 -28.15 19.34 15.00
N GLU A 388 -27.33 19.53 16.02
CA GLU A 388 -25.88 19.66 15.84
C GLU A 388 -25.27 18.41 15.22
N MET A 389 -25.73 17.21 15.60
CA MET A 389 -25.28 15.97 14.97
C MET A 389 -25.71 15.87 13.51
N VAL A 390 -26.94 16.27 13.19
CA VAL A 390 -27.45 16.29 11.82
C VAL A 390 -26.68 17.28 10.95
N ASP A 391 -26.40 18.47 11.47
CA ASP A 391 -25.64 19.51 10.75
C ASP A 391 -24.21 19.07 10.42
N ILE A 392 -23.64 18.15 11.21
CA ILE A 392 -22.34 17.50 10.93
C ILE A 392 -22.49 16.44 9.84
N LEU A 393 -23.53 15.61 9.90
CA LEU A 393 -23.64 14.42 9.04
C LEU A 393 -24.09 14.76 7.61
N LEU A 394 -24.99 15.73 7.43
CA LEU A 394 -25.53 16.06 6.11
C LEU A 394 -24.47 16.50 5.08
N PRO A 395 -23.50 17.38 5.40
CA PRO A 395 -22.45 17.77 4.46
C PRO A 395 -21.57 16.61 4.01
N LEU A 396 -21.48 15.54 4.80
CA LEU A 396 -20.74 14.31 4.50
C LEU A 396 -21.46 13.37 3.54
N GLY A 397 -22.66 13.75 3.08
CA GLY A 397 -23.46 12.95 2.16
C GLY A 397 -24.42 11.98 2.82
N PHE A 398 -24.51 11.96 4.16
CA PHE A 398 -25.56 11.23 4.85
C PHE A 398 -26.93 11.91 4.63
N ARG A 399 -28.00 11.13 4.69
CA ARG A 399 -29.38 11.64 4.64
C ARG A 399 -30.11 11.26 5.93
N LEU A 400 -31.16 11.98 6.24
CA LEU A 400 -31.97 11.70 7.42
C LEU A 400 -33.40 11.35 7.00
N GLU A 401 -33.87 10.18 7.44
CA GLU A 401 -35.25 9.72 7.26
C GLU A 401 -35.89 9.48 8.64
N GLY A 402 -36.65 10.48 9.12
CA GLY A 402 -37.16 10.46 10.51
C GLY A 402 -36.02 10.46 11.52
N ASP A 403 -35.89 9.38 12.27
CA ASP A 403 -34.81 9.19 13.27
C ASP A 403 -33.70 8.24 12.77
N VAL A 404 -33.66 7.96 11.48
CA VAL A 404 -32.66 7.07 10.88
C VAL A 404 -31.73 7.85 9.97
N VAL A 405 -30.44 7.67 10.14
CA VAL A 405 -29.40 8.13 9.22
C VAL A 405 -29.26 7.09 8.12
N VAL A 406 -29.45 7.52 6.89
CA VAL A 406 -29.20 6.72 5.68
C VAL A 406 -27.78 7.00 5.23
N CYS A 407 -26.94 5.98 5.28
CA CYS A 407 -25.52 6.06 4.95
C CYS A 407 -25.31 5.73 3.47
N PRO A 408 -24.65 6.59 2.70
CA PRO A 408 -24.36 6.29 1.30
C PRO A 408 -23.53 4.99 1.19
N THR A 409 -23.73 4.25 0.11
CA THR A 409 -23.12 2.92 -0.07
C THR A 409 -21.59 2.92 -0.07
N LEU A 410 -20.98 4.04 -0.45
CA LEU A 410 -19.52 4.24 -0.34
C LEU A 410 -19.03 4.29 1.12
N ARG A 411 -19.91 4.63 2.09
CA ARG A 411 -19.64 4.62 3.53
C ARG A 411 -20.06 3.29 4.16
N ASN A 412 -19.53 2.20 3.62
CA ASN A 412 -19.81 0.85 4.11
C ASN A 412 -19.24 0.56 5.51
N ASP A 413 -18.40 1.44 6.02
CA ASP A 413 -17.86 1.46 7.38
C ASP A 413 -18.93 1.81 8.44
N VAL A 414 -19.93 2.63 8.08
CA VAL A 414 -20.94 3.13 9.01
C VAL A 414 -22.14 2.18 9.09
N LYS A 415 -22.22 1.40 10.17
CA LYS A 415 -23.25 0.36 10.40
C LYS A 415 -23.93 0.44 11.76
N ARG A 416 -23.36 1.15 12.70
CA ARG A 416 -23.79 1.18 14.12
C ARG A 416 -23.67 2.59 14.71
N ASP A 417 -24.24 2.79 15.89
CA ASP A 417 -24.16 4.07 16.62
C ASP A 417 -22.72 4.54 16.88
N CYS A 418 -21.82 3.60 17.17
CA CYS A 418 -20.41 3.96 17.41
C CYS A 418 -19.74 4.52 16.16
N ASP A 419 -20.15 4.06 14.97
CA ASP A 419 -19.62 4.54 13.71
C ASP A 419 -20.16 5.97 13.42
N LEU A 420 -21.45 6.24 13.72
CA LEU A 420 -21.98 7.61 13.70
C LEU A 420 -21.33 8.52 14.76
N ALA A 421 -21.04 7.97 15.95
CA ALA A 421 -20.33 8.72 16.98
C ALA A 421 -18.92 9.11 16.53
N GLU A 422 -18.20 8.25 15.79
CA GLU A 422 -16.91 8.56 15.20
C GLU A 422 -17.02 9.74 14.22
N GLU A 423 -18.01 9.71 13.33
CA GLU A 423 -18.23 10.81 12.39
C GLU A 423 -18.51 12.14 13.10
N VAL A 424 -19.38 12.12 14.11
CA VAL A 424 -19.64 13.30 14.94
C VAL A 424 -18.36 13.77 15.66
N ALA A 425 -17.61 12.83 16.23
CA ALA A 425 -16.38 13.12 16.96
C ALA A 425 -15.32 13.81 16.10
N ARG A 426 -15.13 13.33 14.87
CA ARG A 426 -14.14 13.91 13.92
C ARG A 426 -14.40 15.39 13.66
N TYR A 427 -15.67 15.78 13.53
CA TYR A 427 -16.07 17.16 13.22
C TYR A 427 -16.21 18.05 14.46
N VAL A 428 -16.66 17.51 15.60
CA VAL A 428 -16.58 18.23 16.88
C VAL A 428 -15.12 18.52 17.22
N GLY A 429 -14.23 17.63 16.92
CA GLY A 429 -12.80 17.66 17.18
C GLY A 429 -12.44 16.99 18.50
N TYR A 430 -11.55 16.01 18.43
CA TYR A 430 -11.10 15.22 19.60
C TYR A 430 -10.54 16.09 20.72
N ASN A 431 -9.89 17.22 20.40
CA ASN A 431 -9.35 18.15 21.39
C ASN A 431 -10.43 18.88 22.21
N LYS A 432 -11.70 18.86 21.76
CA LYS A 432 -12.83 19.47 22.49
C LYS A 432 -13.57 18.47 23.37
N MET A 433 -13.22 17.18 23.28
CA MET A 433 -13.85 16.15 24.12
C MET A 433 -13.29 16.22 25.53
N PRO A 434 -14.16 16.14 26.56
CA PRO A 434 -13.72 16.24 27.93
C PRO A 434 -12.92 14.98 28.32
N SER A 435 -11.76 15.18 28.94
CA SER A 435 -11.05 14.09 29.60
C SER A 435 -11.78 13.71 30.88
N THR A 436 -12.09 12.45 31.06
CA THR A 436 -12.72 11.93 32.27
C THR A 436 -11.78 10.99 32.99
N LEU A 437 -11.77 11.06 34.31
CA LEU A 437 -11.10 10.05 35.14
C LEU A 437 -11.95 8.77 35.19
N MET A 438 -11.29 7.64 35.14
CA MET A 438 -11.96 6.35 35.39
C MET A 438 -12.64 6.37 36.74
N LYS A 439 -13.92 6.01 36.78
CA LYS A 439 -14.69 5.89 38.04
C LYS A 439 -14.66 4.42 38.47
N GLY A 440 -14.14 4.17 39.62
CA GLY A 440 -14.08 2.85 40.24
C GLY A 440 -12.81 2.65 41.04
N VAL A 441 -12.81 1.63 41.89
CA VAL A 441 -11.61 1.17 42.57
C VAL A 441 -10.91 0.18 41.66
N ALA A 442 -9.88 0.64 40.93
CA ALA A 442 -9.01 -0.23 40.14
C ALA A 442 -7.70 -0.41 40.92
N GLU A 443 -7.68 -1.37 41.88
CA GLU A 443 -6.40 -1.83 42.40
C GLU A 443 -5.76 -2.79 41.40
N ALA A 444 -4.72 -2.32 40.71
CA ALA A 444 -3.85 -3.21 39.97
C ALA A 444 -3.06 -4.05 40.98
N ARG A 445 -3.37 -5.33 41.05
CA ARG A 445 -2.61 -6.30 41.84
C ARG A 445 -2.00 -7.33 40.92
N PRO A 446 -0.74 -7.70 41.14
CA PRO A 446 -0.15 -8.80 40.40
C PRO A 446 -0.91 -10.10 40.70
N THR A 447 -1.04 -10.95 39.70
CA THR A 447 -1.55 -12.31 39.90
C THR A 447 -0.60 -13.12 40.80
N PRO A 448 -1.06 -14.22 41.42
CA PRO A 448 -0.17 -15.09 42.19
C PRO A 448 1.08 -15.54 41.41
N ARG A 449 0.92 -15.80 40.10
CA ARG A 449 2.02 -16.16 39.21
C ARG A 449 3.02 -15.01 39.04
N GLN A 450 2.55 -13.83 38.72
CA GLN A 450 3.42 -12.63 38.58
C GLN A 450 4.17 -12.32 39.89
N SER A 451 3.49 -12.45 41.06
CA SER A 451 4.13 -12.26 42.36
C SER A 451 5.20 -13.30 42.64
N PHE A 452 4.99 -14.54 42.18
CA PHE A 452 5.97 -15.61 42.28
C PHE A 452 7.18 -15.35 41.39
N ASP A 453 6.96 -15.01 40.11
CA ASP A 453 8.02 -14.72 39.16
C ASP A 453 8.87 -13.52 39.62
N GLU A 454 8.22 -12.45 40.12
CA GLU A 454 8.92 -11.29 40.70
C GLU A 454 9.74 -11.67 41.93
N LYS A 455 9.23 -12.58 42.77
CA LYS A 455 9.94 -13.07 43.95
C LYS A 455 11.21 -13.84 43.55
N LEU A 456 11.14 -14.65 42.48
CA LEU A 456 12.33 -15.36 41.97
C LEU A 456 13.35 -14.37 41.41
N THR A 457 12.93 -13.39 40.58
CA THR A 457 13.79 -12.33 40.05
C THR A 457 14.51 -11.59 41.19
N ARG A 458 13.78 -11.11 42.19
CA ARG A 458 14.37 -10.39 43.32
C ARG A 458 15.35 -11.26 44.13
N THR A 459 15.06 -12.54 44.27
CA THR A 459 15.95 -13.48 44.97
C THR A 459 17.27 -13.64 44.22
N LEU A 460 17.22 -13.87 42.90
CA LEU A 460 18.41 -14.04 42.08
C LEU A 460 19.24 -12.76 41.99
N ALA A 461 18.58 -11.62 41.82
CA ALA A 461 19.25 -10.32 41.86
C ALA A 461 19.94 -10.07 43.21
N GLY A 462 19.31 -10.51 44.31
CA GLY A 462 19.90 -10.46 45.65
C GLY A 462 21.15 -11.34 45.83
N TYR A 463 21.27 -12.41 45.07
CA TYR A 463 22.48 -13.24 44.98
C TYR A 463 23.55 -12.68 44.05
N GLY A 464 23.29 -11.55 43.35
CA GLY A 464 24.25 -10.88 42.47
C GLY A 464 24.18 -11.33 41.03
N LEU A 465 23.09 -12.01 40.60
CA LEU A 465 22.89 -12.33 39.21
C LEU A 465 22.13 -11.19 38.49
N TRP A 466 22.43 -10.97 37.24
CA TRP A 466 21.76 -10.01 36.36
C TRP A 466 20.70 -10.71 35.53
N GLU A 467 19.49 -10.16 35.51
CA GLU A 467 18.44 -10.63 34.61
C GLU A 467 18.81 -10.28 33.16
N CYS A 468 18.62 -11.22 32.26
CA CYS A 468 18.72 -10.99 30.82
C CYS A 468 17.42 -11.43 30.12
N GLU A 469 17.10 -10.75 29.03
CA GLU A 469 16.00 -11.09 28.13
C GLU A 469 16.57 -11.31 26.75
N ASN A 470 16.40 -12.52 26.24
CA ASN A 470 16.87 -12.91 24.91
C ASN A 470 15.69 -13.12 23.98
N PHE A 471 15.95 -13.05 22.66
CA PHE A 471 14.94 -13.40 21.67
C PHE A 471 14.48 -14.85 21.81
N SER A 472 13.18 -15.06 21.55
CA SER A 472 12.59 -16.40 21.50
C SER A 472 12.92 -17.16 20.20
N PHE A 473 13.74 -16.57 19.35
CA PHE A 473 14.15 -17.08 18.05
C PHE A 473 15.67 -17.21 17.98
N TYR A 474 16.13 -18.23 17.28
CA TYR A 474 17.56 -18.40 16.97
C TYR A 474 17.77 -19.23 15.69
N SER A 475 19.02 -19.45 15.31
CA SER A 475 19.39 -20.37 14.23
C SER A 475 19.52 -21.80 14.75
N ALA A 476 19.13 -22.78 13.94
CA ALA A 476 19.35 -24.21 14.24
C ALA A 476 20.83 -24.54 14.48
N LYS A 477 21.76 -23.75 14.00
CA LYS A 477 23.22 -23.90 14.27
C LYS A 477 23.60 -23.80 15.75
N CYS A 478 22.74 -23.17 16.56
CA CYS A 478 22.98 -23.06 18.01
C CYS A 478 23.01 -24.42 18.71
N PHE A 479 22.28 -25.42 18.19
CA PHE A 479 22.28 -26.77 18.76
C PHE A 479 23.64 -27.44 18.64
N ASP A 480 24.36 -27.20 17.52
CA ASP A 480 25.71 -27.71 17.33
C ASP A 480 26.70 -26.97 18.25
N ALA A 481 26.50 -25.66 18.44
CA ALA A 481 27.34 -24.84 19.33
C ALA A 481 27.28 -25.31 20.80
N ILE A 482 26.14 -25.83 21.25
CA ILE A 482 26.00 -26.43 22.59
C ILE A 482 26.22 -27.94 22.61
N HIS A 483 26.71 -28.53 21.50
CA HIS A 483 26.96 -29.97 21.36
C HIS A 483 25.74 -30.86 21.62
N LEU A 484 24.55 -30.38 21.27
CA LEU A 484 23.32 -31.17 21.41
C LEU A 484 23.38 -32.38 20.45
N PRO A 485 23.09 -33.61 20.89
CA PRO A 485 23.07 -34.78 20.00
C PRO A 485 22.20 -34.60 18.76
N GLU A 486 22.57 -35.21 17.63
CA GLU A 486 21.81 -35.08 16.39
C GLU A 486 20.35 -35.59 16.48
N ASN A 487 20.13 -36.59 17.30
CA ASN A 487 18.82 -37.21 17.52
C ASN A 487 18.09 -36.70 18.77
N ASP A 488 18.56 -35.59 19.37
CA ASP A 488 17.91 -35.00 20.53
C ASP A 488 16.55 -34.39 20.15
N PRO A 489 15.48 -34.68 20.91
CA PRO A 489 14.14 -34.12 20.64
C PRO A 489 14.08 -32.60 20.60
N LEU A 490 14.96 -31.91 21.30
CA LEU A 490 15.02 -30.44 21.30
C LEU A 490 15.46 -29.85 19.96
N ARG A 491 16.00 -30.66 19.05
CA ARG A 491 16.31 -30.21 17.66
C ARG A 491 15.04 -30.09 16.80
N ASN A 492 13.94 -30.74 17.20
CA ASN A 492 12.66 -30.52 16.55
C ASN A 492 12.07 -29.20 17.05
N ALA A 493 12.16 -28.15 16.23
CA ALA A 493 11.76 -26.80 16.57
C ALA A 493 10.74 -26.26 15.56
N VAL A 494 9.88 -25.36 16.02
CA VAL A 494 8.94 -24.64 15.14
C VAL A 494 9.73 -23.74 14.20
N VAL A 495 9.59 -23.98 12.89
CA VAL A 495 10.22 -23.17 11.83
C VAL A 495 9.37 -21.95 11.52
N ILE A 496 9.99 -20.77 11.44
CA ILE A 496 9.31 -19.52 11.11
C ILE A 496 9.24 -19.40 9.59
N SER A 497 8.03 -19.23 9.04
CA SER A 497 7.79 -19.20 7.58
C SER A 497 8.41 -17.99 6.86
N ASN A 498 8.56 -16.86 7.57
CA ASN A 498 9.10 -15.60 7.04
C ASN A 498 10.10 -14.95 8.01
N PRO A 499 11.22 -15.62 8.35
CA PRO A 499 12.18 -15.10 9.32
C PRO A 499 12.87 -13.84 8.79
N LEU A 500 13.30 -12.96 9.69
CA LEU A 500 14.12 -11.79 9.35
C LEU A 500 15.49 -12.18 8.78
N GLY A 501 15.98 -13.36 9.15
CA GLY A 501 17.23 -13.93 8.68
C GLY A 501 17.42 -15.33 9.24
N GLU A 502 18.50 -16.01 8.83
CA GLU A 502 18.85 -17.35 9.32
C GLU A 502 19.00 -17.38 10.86
N ASP A 503 19.53 -16.30 11.44
CA ASP A 503 19.75 -16.19 12.88
C ASP A 503 18.45 -16.15 13.72
N THR A 504 17.29 -16.04 13.07
CA THR A 504 15.95 -15.98 13.70
C THR A 504 14.98 -16.94 13.04
N SER A 505 15.49 -18.07 12.52
CA SER A 505 14.71 -18.97 11.64
C SER A 505 13.83 -19.99 12.36
N ILE A 506 14.11 -20.25 13.64
CA ILE A 506 13.34 -21.20 14.46
C ILE A 506 13.01 -20.63 15.83
N MET A 507 11.90 -21.09 16.43
CA MET A 507 11.59 -20.81 17.82
C MET A 507 12.43 -21.67 18.76
N ARG A 508 12.86 -21.10 19.89
CA ARG A 508 13.70 -21.80 20.83
C ARG A 508 12.98 -22.94 21.55
N THR A 509 13.56 -24.13 21.48
CA THR A 509 13.14 -25.30 22.25
C THR A 509 13.89 -25.44 23.57
N THR A 510 14.99 -24.71 23.71
CA THR A 510 15.74 -24.52 24.97
C THR A 510 16.33 -23.11 24.97
N ALA A 511 16.34 -22.43 26.10
CA ALA A 511 16.94 -21.11 26.25
C ALA A 511 18.46 -21.16 26.56
N LEU A 512 19.03 -22.35 26.70
CA LEU A 512 20.45 -22.52 27.01
C LEU A 512 21.37 -21.82 25.99
N PRO A 513 21.19 -21.98 24.65
CA PRO A 513 22.02 -21.28 23.66
C PRO A 513 21.99 -19.77 23.83
N SER A 514 20.80 -19.20 24.08
CA SER A 514 20.61 -17.75 24.23
C SER A 514 21.39 -17.20 25.43
N VAL A 515 21.31 -17.87 26.58
CA VAL A 515 22.03 -17.46 27.79
C VAL A 515 23.54 -17.67 27.63
N MET A 516 23.97 -18.78 26.99
CA MET A 516 25.38 -19.03 26.69
C MET A 516 25.98 -17.98 25.76
N ASP A 517 25.21 -17.46 24.82
CA ASP A 517 25.63 -16.37 23.95
C ASP A 517 25.85 -15.06 24.72
N VAL A 518 25.01 -14.77 25.71
CA VAL A 518 25.24 -13.64 26.64
C VAL A 518 26.55 -13.82 27.40
N VAL A 519 26.80 -15.01 27.94
CA VAL A 519 28.04 -15.35 28.66
C VAL A 519 29.26 -15.22 27.74
N ALA A 520 29.18 -15.78 26.53
CA ALA A 520 30.27 -15.72 25.51
C ALA A 520 30.58 -14.28 25.10
N ARG A 521 29.57 -13.43 24.93
CA ARG A 521 29.76 -12.00 24.63
C ARG A 521 30.46 -11.27 25.76
N ASN A 522 30.08 -11.50 27.00
CA ASN A 522 30.74 -10.93 28.17
C ASN A 522 32.21 -11.40 28.27
N PHE A 523 32.44 -12.70 28.06
CA PHE A 523 33.81 -13.26 28.05
C PHE A 523 34.67 -12.64 26.94
N SER A 524 34.13 -12.51 25.74
CA SER A 524 34.81 -11.88 24.60
C SER A 524 35.08 -10.39 24.83
N ALA A 525 34.21 -9.71 25.59
CA ALA A 525 34.44 -8.34 26.03
C ALA A 525 35.43 -8.22 27.19
N ARG A 526 36.04 -9.35 27.64
CA ARG A 526 37.00 -9.43 28.74
C ARG A 526 36.43 -9.01 30.10
N ALA A 527 35.10 -9.20 30.32
CA ALA A 527 34.55 -9.07 31.65
C ALA A 527 35.20 -10.12 32.59
N ALA A 528 35.65 -9.70 33.74
CA ALA A 528 36.32 -10.59 34.71
C ALA A 528 35.38 -11.65 35.28
N GLU A 529 34.10 -11.34 35.36
CA GLU A 529 33.03 -12.22 35.84
C GLU A 529 31.70 -11.88 35.13
N CYS A 530 30.81 -12.86 35.09
CA CYS A 530 29.47 -12.70 34.59
C CYS A 530 28.57 -13.70 35.37
N ALA A 531 27.45 -13.24 35.88
CA ALA A 531 26.42 -14.07 36.46
C ALA A 531 25.07 -13.56 36.01
N VAL A 532 24.35 -14.39 35.27
CA VAL A 532 23.10 -14.01 34.59
C VAL A 532 22.02 -15.07 34.82
N PHE A 533 20.78 -14.64 34.72
CA PHE A 533 19.65 -15.54 34.66
C PHE A 533 18.59 -15.03 33.67
N GLU A 534 17.78 -15.97 33.19
CA GLU A 534 16.60 -15.66 32.36
C GLU A 534 15.41 -16.50 32.80
N GLN A 535 14.26 -15.85 33.00
CA GLN A 535 12.96 -16.52 33.06
C GLN A 535 12.45 -16.64 31.61
N ALA A 536 12.70 -17.77 31.01
CA ALA A 536 12.51 -17.99 29.58
C ALA A 536 11.27 -18.80 29.27
N THR A 537 10.61 -18.51 28.15
CA THR A 537 9.62 -19.40 27.55
C THR A 537 10.29 -20.22 26.47
N GLU A 538 10.15 -21.54 26.53
CA GLU A 538 10.57 -22.49 25.50
C GLU A 538 9.33 -22.99 24.74
N TYR A 539 9.45 -23.25 23.46
CA TYR A 539 8.35 -23.57 22.56
C TYR A 539 8.55 -24.97 21.97
N LEU A 540 7.83 -25.94 22.51
CA LEU A 540 7.90 -27.33 22.05
C LEU A 540 6.83 -27.58 20.99
N PRO A 541 7.17 -28.04 19.77
CA PRO A 541 6.21 -28.28 18.71
C PRO A 541 5.09 -29.23 19.14
N SER A 542 3.88 -28.96 18.67
CA SER A 542 2.78 -29.90 18.84
C SER A 542 3.00 -31.11 17.91
N PRO A 543 2.85 -32.33 18.39
CA PRO A 543 2.88 -33.51 17.52
C PRO A 543 1.81 -33.49 16.41
N LEU A 544 0.72 -32.75 16.63
CA LEU A 544 -0.36 -32.58 15.66
C LEU A 544 -0.02 -31.63 14.53
N ALA A 545 0.93 -30.72 14.73
CA ALA A 545 1.35 -29.78 13.69
C ALA A 545 1.93 -30.50 12.46
N ASP A 546 2.63 -31.62 12.68
CA ASP A 546 3.21 -32.44 11.60
C ASP A 546 2.16 -33.25 10.83
N GLU A 547 0.95 -33.41 11.39
CA GLU A 547 -0.16 -34.13 10.75
C GLU A 547 -1.04 -33.24 9.85
N VAL A 548 -0.85 -31.91 9.94
CA VAL A 548 -1.63 -30.93 9.17
C VAL A 548 -0.78 -30.44 8.01
N ALA A 549 -1.27 -30.68 6.79
CA ALA A 549 -0.58 -30.18 5.59
C ALA A 549 -0.64 -28.65 5.52
N ASP A 550 0.41 -28.01 5.00
CA ASP A 550 0.47 -26.55 4.81
C ASP A 550 -0.74 -25.98 4.08
N ASN A 551 -1.31 -26.72 3.14
CA ASN A 551 -2.49 -26.34 2.38
C ASN A 551 -3.79 -26.31 3.22
N ASP A 552 -3.86 -27.07 4.32
CA ASP A 552 -5.05 -27.09 5.19
C ASP A 552 -5.26 -25.74 5.90
N PHE A 553 -4.20 -24.97 6.12
CA PHE A 553 -4.29 -23.62 6.69
C PHE A 553 -4.89 -22.57 5.72
N ASN A 554 -4.94 -22.86 4.42
CA ASN A 554 -5.56 -21.98 3.44
C ASN A 554 -7.10 -22.00 3.53
N ASP A 555 -7.68 -23.11 4.03
CA ASP A 555 -9.10 -23.20 4.38
C ASP A 555 -9.27 -23.44 5.89
N TYR A 556 -8.99 -22.41 6.67
CA TYR A 556 -9.09 -22.48 8.14
C TYR A 556 -10.45 -22.95 8.67
N PRO A 557 -11.61 -22.56 8.07
CA PRO A 557 -12.91 -23.11 8.47
C PRO A 557 -13.04 -24.63 8.26
N ALA A 558 -12.51 -25.18 7.16
CA ALA A 558 -12.50 -26.62 6.92
C ALA A 558 -11.57 -27.34 7.89
N LEU A 559 -10.39 -26.78 8.15
CA LEU A 559 -9.46 -27.30 9.17
C LEU A 559 -10.11 -27.35 10.56
N CYS A 560 -10.80 -26.29 10.99
CA CYS A 560 -11.52 -26.29 12.26
C CYS A 560 -12.59 -27.38 12.34
N LYS A 561 -13.32 -27.63 11.26
CA LYS A 561 -14.30 -28.72 11.20
C LYS A 561 -13.66 -30.11 11.28
N LYS A 562 -12.54 -30.31 10.59
CA LYS A 562 -11.75 -31.55 10.61
C LYS A 562 -11.27 -31.84 12.04
N LEU A 563 -10.62 -30.88 12.68
CA LEU A 563 -10.14 -30.99 14.06
C LEU A 563 -11.28 -31.27 15.05
N ALA A 564 -12.41 -30.55 14.93
CA ALA A 564 -13.57 -30.76 15.78
C ALA A 564 -14.17 -32.17 15.65
N ALA A 565 -14.16 -32.74 14.44
CA ALA A 565 -14.61 -34.14 14.22
C ALA A 565 -13.71 -35.16 14.94
N GLU A 566 -12.45 -34.82 15.18
CA GLU A 566 -11.48 -35.63 15.91
C GLU A 566 -11.44 -35.31 17.42
N GLY A 567 -12.30 -34.39 17.89
CA GLY A 567 -12.32 -33.94 19.28
C GLY A 567 -11.15 -33.01 19.64
N LYS A 568 -10.51 -32.43 18.64
CA LYS A 568 -9.37 -31.51 18.73
C LYS A 568 -9.83 -30.08 18.44
N THR A 569 -9.01 -29.12 18.85
CA THR A 569 -9.22 -27.69 18.61
C THR A 569 -8.01 -27.09 17.87
N PRO A 570 -8.13 -25.94 17.23
CA PRO A 570 -6.98 -25.25 16.65
C PRO A 570 -5.87 -24.93 17.64
N SER A 571 -6.21 -24.79 18.93
CA SER A 571 -5.21 -24.57 20.00
C SER A 571 -4.27 -25.76 20.19
N ASP A 572 -4.71 -26.96 19.84
CA ASP A 572 -3.90 -28.18 19.96
C ASP A 572 -2.78 -28.25 18.89
N LEU A 573 -2.84 -27.39 17.87
CA LEU A 573 -1.79 -27.22 16.86
C LEU A 573 -0.68 -26.25 17.33
N LEU A 574 -0.94 -25.45 18.34
CA LEU A 574 0.04 -24.49 18.85
C LEU A 574 1.15 -25.21 19.62
N PRO A 575 2.38 -24.66 19.61
CA PRO A 575 3.46 -25.21 20.42
C PRO A 575 3.12 -25.12 21.91
N THR A 576 3.59 -26.11 22.67
CA THR A 576 3.51 -26.04 24.14
C THR A 576 4.51 -25.05 24.67
N GLU A 577 4.05 -24.03 25.38
CA GLU A 577 4.88 -23.03 26.02
C GLU A 577 5.31 -23.50 27.43
N VAL A 578 6.60 -23.70 27.63
CA VAL A 578 7.18 -24.17 28.90
C VAL A 578 8.01 -23.04 29.52
N GLN A 579 7.67 -22.66 30.73
CA GLN A 579 8.47 -21.69 31.47
C GLN A 579 9.68 -22.37 32.11
N LYS A 580 10.86 -21.83 31.82
CA LYS A 580 12.14 -22.30 32.38
C LYS A 580 12.91 -21.16 33.03
N LEU A 581 13.68 -21.49 34.01
CA LEU A 581 14.63 -20.58 34.65
C LEU A 581 16.05 -21.11 34.37
N ILE A 582 16.86 -20.31 33.71
CA ILE A 582 18.24 -20.66 33.36
C ILE A 582 19.16 -19.70 34.07
N LEU A 583 20.22 -20.27 34.67
CA LEU A 583 21.28 -19.53 35.34
C LEU A 583 22.62 -19.89 34.70
N ALA A 584 23.48 -18.91 34.49
CA ALA A 584 24.85 -19.13 34.05
C ALA A 584 25.78 -18.13 34.74
N ALA A 585 26.96 -18.61 35.13
CA ALA A 585 27.94 -17.74 35.76
C ALA A 585 29.39 -18.21 35.46
N TYR A 586 30.31 -17.25 35.41
CA TYR A 586 31.76 -17.49 35.41
C TYR A 586 32.48 -16.39 36.18
N GLY A 587 33.65 -16.69 36.67
CA GLY A 587 34.50 -15.74 37.38
C GLY A 587 35.10 -16.32 38.65
N PRO A 588 36.01 -15.60 39.34
CA PRO A 588 36.74 -16.13 40.48
C PRO A 588 35.88 -16.55 41.67
N GLN A 589 34.68 -15.96 41.80
CA GLN A 589 33.78 -16.25 42.93
C GLN A 589 32.61 -17.19 42.53
N TRP A 590 32.54 -17.59 41.27
CA TRP A 590 31.46 -18.43 40.74
C TRP A 590 31.98 -19.86 40.46
N ASP A 591 32.13 -20.63 41.54
CA ASP A 591 32.40 -22.07 41.45
C ASP A 591 31.09 -22.88 41.55
N TYR A 592 31.23 -24.20 41.48
CA TYR A 592 30.09 -25.12 41.63
C TYR A 592 29.36 -24.92 42.95
N LEU A 593 30.06 -24.71 44.08
CA LEU A 593 29.44 -24.58 45.39
C LEU A 593 28.71 -23.25 45.50
N ALA A 594 29.24 -22.17 44.95
CA ALA A 594 28.57 -20.87 44.91
C ALA A 594 27.25 -20.95 44.10
N LEU A 595 27.28 -21.50 42.88
CA LEU A 595 26.07 -21.65 42.07
C LEU A 595 25.07 -22.62 42.70
N LYS A 596 25.53 -23.72 43.28
CA LYS A 596 24.70 -24.67 44.04
C LYS A 596 23.97 -23.95 45.18
N GLY A 597 24.68 -23.11 45.93
CA GLY A 597 24.07 -22.32 47.02
C GLY A 597 22.97 -21.38 46.54
N VAL A 598 23.15 -20.75 45.37
CA VAL A 598 22.09 -19.93 44.74
C VAL A 598 20.87 -20.79 44.41
N VAL A 599 21.07 -21.97 43.80
CA VAL A 599 19.98 -22.88 43.44
C VAL A 599 19.24 -23.38 44.69
N GLU A 600 19.94 -23.77 45.74
CA GLU A 600 19.35 -24.19 47.00
C GLU A 600 18.53 -23.05 47.66
N GLY A 601 19.04 -21.83 47.64
CA GLY A 601 18.34 -20.65 48.15
C GLY A 601 17.10 -20.31 47.31
N LEU A 602 17.18 -20.50 46.00
CA LEU A 602 16.07 -20.32 45.07
C LEU A 602 14.96 -21.37 45.32
N LEU A 603 15.32 -22.65 45.49
CA LEU A 603 14.38 -23.72 45.80
C LEU A 603 13.69 -23.46 47.14
N ALA A 604 14.43 -23.02 48.16
CA ALA A 604 13.85 -22.62 49.43
C ALA A 604 12.86 -21.44 49.28
N THR A 605 13.20 -20.46 48.45
CA THR A 605 12.33 -19.32 48.14
C THR A 605 11.06 -19.75 47.40
N ALA A 606 11.15 -20.73 46.52
CA ALA A 606 10.02 -21.37 45.84
C ALA A 606 9.18 -22.28 46.74
N GLY A 607 9.65 -22.54 47.98
CA GLY A 607 8.97 -23.41 48.92
C GLY A 607 9.29 -24.91 48.79
N ILE A 608 10.27 -25.24 47.95
CA ILE A 608 10.73 -26.62 47.71
C ILE A 608 11.74 -26.96 48.81
N LYS A 609 11.41 -27.92 49.71
CA LYS A 609 12.23 -28.27 50.85
C LYS A 609 12.88 -29.64 50.72
N ASP A 610 12.24 -30.55 50.03
CA ASP A 610 12.69 -31.93 49.86
C ASP A 610 13.29 -32.11 48.47
N PHE A 611 14.59 -32.06 48.37
CA PHE A 611 15.36 -32.31 47.16
C PHE A 611 16.69 -33.01 47.49
N THR A 612 17.22 -33.73 46.53
CA THR A 612 18.55 -34.36 46.60
C THR A 612 19.43 -33.81 45.50
N VAL A 613 20.71 -33.70 45.76
CA VAL A 613 21.72 -33.28 44.77
C VAL A 613 22.65 -34.46 44.54
N GLU A 614 22.62 -35.00 43.33
CA GLU A 614 23.43 -36.14 42.94
C GLU A 614 24.40 -35.77 41.84
N ARG A 615 25.55 -36.42 41.77
CA ARG A 615 26.48 -36.27 40.69
C ARG A 615 25.99 -37.04 39.49
N ASN A 616 25.75 -36.38 38.38
CA ASN A 616 25.47 -37.07 37.10
C ASN A 616 26.71 -37.80 36.62
N ALA A 617 26.71 -39.13 36.63
CA ALA A 617 27.84 -39.97 36.21
C ALA A 617 27.90 -40.20 34.66
N GLU A 618 26.81 -39.93 33.94
CA GLU A 618 26.66 -40.25 32.50
C GLU A 618 26.86 -39.06 31.57
N GLY A 619 27.40 -37.96 32.07
CA GLY A 619 28.12 -37.01 31.27
C GLY A 619 27.42 -36.31 30.12
N ALA A 620 26.14 -35.93 30.24
CA ALA A 620 25.65 -34.83 29.40
C ALA A 620 26.17 -33.52 30.00
N ALA A 621 26.83 -32.71 29.17
CA ALA A 621 27.49 -31.47 29.62
C ALA A 621 26.51 -30.43 30.18
N PHE A 622 25.21 -30.62 29.96
CA PHE A 622 24.14 -29.67 30.35
C PHE A 622 22.89 -30.42 30.79
N HIS A 623 22.58 -30.38 32.05
CA HIS A 623 21.29 -30.80 32.59
C HIS A 623 20.81 -29.82 33.63
#